data_ba0451d4d5cfe628aa2c44fc649390b6
#
_entry.id   ba0451d4d5cfe628aa2c44fc649390b6
#
_cell.length_a   1.000
_cell.length_b   1.000
_cell.length_c   1.000
_cell.angle_alpha   90.00
_cell.angle_beta   90.00
_cell.angle_gamma   90.00
#
_symmetry.space_group_name_H-M   'P 1'
#
loop_
_entity.id
_entity.type
_entity.pdbx_description
1 polymer ?
#
loop_
_entity_poly.entity_id
_entity_poly.type
_entity_poly.pdbx_seq_one_letter_code
_entity_poly.pdbx_strand_id
1 'polypeptide(L)'
;MSISKDLSTVNKKIVLAIVLVAALVVASIATVIMLSGPSEKTILKVFTAGSLSEPFDAMENNEDLETIFEAAHPNVDVQITSGGSADMIRRITDLNQSCDVLAVADYSLIPSMMINTTTKTADWVIEFAKNSMIIAYTNQSKHRTEINSSNWMDILRKPDVKFGFSNPNDDPAGYRAQMVMILAQKYYNDTTIYEDLVMNNTNIQNVATVNGTTTVKIPTSLTVTNTNKVMIRSAEVDLTSALESGSIDYLFIYESVAFRHESSGQRFIELPREINLNDTTFSAGYAKVKVTQFADNTNASKVKTVKASSIVYGITIPKTVQNIDLAEEFVKMVITEEGQHVMLIAGQENIAPAYAGYWKPQVPAGMKDIVS
;
A
#
# COMPACT_ATOMS: atom_id res chain seq x y z
N MET A 1 -30.23 5.42 -85.26
CA MET A 1 -30.69 4.53 -84.16
C MET A 1 -29.56 3.71 -83.62
N SER A 2 -28.45 4.30 -83.15
CA SER A 2 -27.32 3.54 -82.65
C SER A 2 -26.42 4.26 -81.60
N ILE A 3 -26.86 5.38 -81.01
CA ILE A 3 -26.01 6.11 -80.05
C ILE A 3 -26.46 5.87 -78.57
N SER A 4 -27.69 5.39 -78.33
CA SER A 4 -28.16 5.22 -76.94
C SER A 4 -27.71 3.91 -76.24
N LYS A 5 -27.26 2.90 -77.01
CA LYS A 5 -26.80 1.63 -76.45
C LYS A 5 -25.36 1.68 -75.88
N ASP A 6 -24.50 2.54 -76.45
CA ASP A 6 -23.10 2.63 -76.02
C ASP A 6 -22.90 3.38 -74.66
N LEU A 7 -23.69 4.41 -74.42
CA LEU A 7 -23.58 5.15 -73.16
C LEU A 7 -24.00 4.32 -71.90
N SER A 8 -24.97 3.43 -72.04
CA SER A 8 -25.41 2.57 -70.92
C SER A 8 -24.37 1.49 -70.57
N THR A 9 -23.58 1.04 -71.55
CA THR A 9 -22.55 0.02 -71.38
C THR A 9 -21.25 0.63 -70.80
N VAL A 10 -20.93 1.87 -71.19
CA VAL A 10 -19.80 2.61 -70.62
C VAL A 10 -20.06 2.98 -69.16
N ASN A 11 -21.20 3.43 -68.81
CA ASN A 11 -21.58 3.72 -67.41
C ASN A 11 -21.54 2.50 -66.53
N LYS A 12 -22.01 1.33 -67.00
CA LYS A 12 -21.93 0.10 -66.21
C LYS A 12 -20.49 -0.37 -65.98
N LYS A 13 -19.61 -0.21 -66.94
CA LYS A 13 -18.18 -0.55 -66.78
C LYS A 13 -17.45 0.38 -65.83
N ILE A 14 -17.77 1.68 -65.86
CA ILE A 14 -17.23 2.68 -64.94
C ILE A 14 -17.74 2.39 -63.51
N VAL A 15 -19.01 2.12 -63.31
CA VAL A 15 -19.57 1.76 -61.98
C VAL A 15 -18.96 0.46 -61.45
N LEU A 16 -18.79 -0.55 -62.32
CA LEU A 16 -18.13 -1.81 -61.91
C LEU A 16 -16.66 -1.62 -61.52
N ALA A 17 -15.93 -0.73 -62.25
CA ALA A 17 -14.54 -0.41 -61.91
C ALA A 17 -14.44 0.34 -60.58
N ILE A 18 -15.35 1.28 -60.28
CA ILE A 18 -15.42 2.00 -59.01
C ILE A 18 -15.71 1.06 -57.83
N VAL A 19 -16.65 0.11 -58.01
CA VAL A 19 -16.99 -0.90 -56.99
C VAL A 19 -15.82 -1.85 -56.76
N LEU A 20 -15.11 -2.26 -57.79
CA LEU A 20 -13.90 -3.13 -57.65
C LEU A 20 -12.77 -2.41 -56.95
N VAL A 21 -12.52 -1.14 -57.23
CA VAL A 21 -11.51 -0.32 -56.55
C VAL A 21 -11.90 -0.12 -55.06
N ALA A 22 -13.16 0.19 -54.80
CA ALA A 22 -13.66 0.33 -53.41
C ALA A 22 -13.52 -1.01 -52.63
N ALA A 23 -13.84 -2.16 -53.26
CA ALA A 23 -13.68 -3.47 -52.65
C ALA A 23 -12.20 -3.81 -52.37
N LEU A 24 -11.26 -3.43 -53.26
CA LEU A 24 -9.83 -3.61 -53.07
C LEU A 24 -9.29 -2.70 -51.96
N VAL A 25 -9.78 -1.47 -51.85
CA VAL A 25 -9.41 -0.55 -50.74
C VAL A 25 -9.91 -1.09 -49.39
N VAL A 26 -11.16 -1.56 -49.32
CA VAL A 26 -11.70 -2.16 -48.10
C VAL A 26 -10.96 -3.45 -47.73
N ALA A 27 -10.63 -4.31 -48.74
CA ALA A 27 -9.85 -5.52 -48.51
C ALA A 27 -8.42 -5.23 -48.03
N SER A 28 -7.77 -4.18 -48.58
CA SER A 28 -6.43 -3.77 -48.13
C SER A 28 -6.45 -3.19 -46.72
N ILE A 29 -7.45 -2.41 -46.36
CA ILE A 29 -7.64 -1.88 -44.99
C ILE A 29 -7.90 -3.05 -44.02
N ALA A 30 -8.78 -3.97 -44.37
CA ALA A 30 -9.05 -5.17 -43.57
C ALA A 30 -7.82 -6.06 -43.40
N THR A 31 -6.98 -6.18 -44.43
CA THR A 31 -5.72 -6.96 -44.38
C THR A 31 -4.68 -6.26 -43.49
N VAL A 32 -4.60 -4.94 -43.51
CA VAL A 32 -3.71 -4.17 -42.61
C VAL A 32 -4.17 -4.32 -41.15
N ILE A 33 -5.49 -4.27 -40.89
CA ILE A 33 -6.05 -4.48 -39.54
C ILE A 33 -5.85 -5.93 -39.05
N MET A 34 -5.93 -6.94 -39.96
CA MET A 34 -5.68 -8.34 -39.60
C MET A 34 -4.21 -8.68 -39.43
N LEU A 35 -3.29 -7.94 -40.07
CA LEU A 35 -1.84 -8.12 -39.93
C LEU A 35 -1.26 -7.37 -38.74
N SER A 36 -1.94 -6.33 -38.24
CA SER A 36 -1.69 -5.76 -36.91
C SER A 36 -2.39 -6.65 -35.88
N GLY A 37 -1.83 -7.80 -35.54
CA GLY A 37 -2.24 -8.54 -34.35
C GLY A 37 -2.22 -7.64 -33.11
N PRO A 38 -2.90 -8.03 -32.00
CA PRO A 38 -2.87 -7.23 -30.78
C PRO A 38 -1.41 -6.95 -30.43
N SER A 39 -1.02 -5.70 -30.42
CA SER A 39 0.32 -5.28 -29.97
C SER A 39 0.47 -5.80 -28.55
N GLU A 40 1.54 -6.54 -28.30
CA GLU A 40 1.86 -7.03 -26.96
C GLU A 40 1.99 -5.80 -26.06
N LYS A 41 1.15 -5.73 -25.00
CA LYS A 41 1.17 -4.60 -24.09
C LYS A 41 2.51 -4.52 -23.35
N THR A 42 3.00 -3.32 -23.14
CA THR A 42 4.18 -3.09 -22.29
C THR A 42 3.78 -3.26 -20.83
N ILE A 43 4.47 -4.13 -20.10
CA ILE A 43 4.16 -4.40 -18.68
C ILE A 43 4.85 -3.33 -17.81
N LEU A 44 4.08 -2.69 -16.93
CA LEU A 44 4.55 -1.85 -15.84
C LEU A 44 4.34 -2.57 -14.51
N LYS A 45 5.43 -3.00 -13.86
CA LYS A 45 5.38 -3.75 -12.59
C LYS A 45 5.43 -2.82 -11.39
N VAL A 46 4.38 -2.82 -10.59
CA VAL A 46 4.24 -1.98 -9.41
C VAL A 46 4.15 -2.86 -8.15
N PHE A 47 5.03 -2.65 -7.19
CA PHE A 47 4.96 -3.31 -5.88
C PHE A 47 4.43 -2.32 -4.85
N THR A 48 3.43 -2.74 -4.07
CA THR A 48 2.75 -1.87 -3.11
C THR A 48 2.64 -2.48 -1.71
N ALA A 49 2.54 -1.61 -0.71
CA ALA A 49 2.04 -2.03 0.61
C ALA A 49 0.59 -2.51 0.50
N GLY A 50 0.18 -3.47 1.34
CA GLY A 50 -1.19 -3.98 1.37
C GLY A 50 -2.24 -2.90 1.59
N SER A 51 -1.96 -1.88 2.40
CA SER A 51 -2.84 -0.73 2.63
C SER A 51 -2.98 0.22 1.43
N LEU A 52 -2.22 -0.01 0.36
CA LEU A 52 -2.32 0.70 -0.93
C LEU A 52 -2.99 -0.14 -2.03
N SER A 53 -3.40 -1.39 -1.77
CA SER A 53 -3.98 -2.24 -2.81
C SER A 53 -5.19 -1.58 -3.46
N GLU A 54 -6.11 -1.00 -2.66
CA GLU A 54 -7.30 -0.39 -3.23
C GLU A 54 -7.02 0.84 -4.09
N PRO A 55 -6.33 1.89 -3.62
CA PRO A 55 -6.09 3.04 -4.48
C PRO A 55 -5.25 2.70 -5.71
N PHE A 56 -4.56 1.56 -5.72
CA PHE A 56 -3.71 1.17 -6.83
C PHE A 56 -4.41 0.24 -7.83
N ASP A 57 -5.25 -0.74 -7.41
CA ASP A 57 -5.79 -1.77 -8.31
C ASP A 57 -7.15 -2.38 -7.95
N ALA A 58 -7.84 -1.87 -6.93
CA ALA A 58 -8.98 -2.62 -6.37
C ALA A 58 -10.23 -1.78 -6.05
N MET A 59 -10.37 -0.59 -6.60
CA MET A 59 -11.57 0.23 -6.40
C MET A 59 -12.77 -0.30 -7.22
N GLU A 60 -13.90 -0.51 -6.56
CA GLU A 60 -15.12 -1.07 -7.19
C GLU A 60 -15.66 -0.24 -8.37
N ASN A 61 -15.38 1.06 -8.41
CA ASN A 61 -15.85 1.99 -9.44
C ASN A 61 -14.84 2.21 -10.59
N ASN A 62 -13.72 1.47 -10.61
CA ASN A 62 -12.61 1.63 -11.55
C ASN A 62 -11.97 3.05 -11.50
N GLU A 63 -11.96 3.67 -10.34
CA GLU A 63 -11.28 4.95 -10.10
C GLU A 63 -9.88 4.76 -9.46
N ASP A 64 -9.32 3.54 -9.52
CA ASP A 64 -7.97 3.22 -9.07
C ASP A 64 -6.89 3.68 -10.07
N LEU A 65 -5.66 3.76 -9.56
CA LEU A 65 -4.51 4.25 -10.32
C LEU A 65 -4.15 3.36 -11.52
N GLU A 66 -4.33 2.04 -11.42
CA GLU A 66 -4.12 1.10 -12.53
C GLU A 66 -5.07 1.43 -13.68
N THR A 67 -6.39 1.47 -13.41
CA THR A 67 -7.43 1.73 -14.41
C THR A 67 -7.25 3.10 -15.06
N ILE A 68 -6.96 4.14 -14.28
CA ILE A 68 -6.72 5.50 -14.78
C ILE A 68 -5.49 5.53 -15.68
N PHE A 69 -4.39 4.91 -15.26
CA PHE A 69 -3.15 4.90 -16.03
C PHE A 69 -3.29 4.13 -17.33
N GLU A 70 -3.92 2.95 -17.32
CA GLU A 70 -4.16 2.15 -18.52
C GLU A 70 -5.12 2.85 -19.52
N ALA A 71 -6.11 3.60 -19.02
CA ALA A 71 -6.98 4.42 -19.88
C ALA A 71 -6.19 5.50 -20.63
N ALA A 72 -5.21 6.13 -19.98
CA ALA A 72 -4.31 7.10 -20.60
C ALA A 72 -3.24 6.42 -21.50
N HIS A 73 -2.88 5.17 -21.23
CA HIS A 73 -1.85 4.38 -21.91
C HIS A 73 -2.39 3.03 -22.41
N PRO A 74 -3.21 2.98 -23.49
CA PRO A 74 -3.91 1.75 -23.93
C PRO A 74 -3.00 0.56 -24.28
N ASN A 75 -1.72 0.79 -24.52
CA ASN A 75 -0.70 -0.22 -24.83
C ASN A 75 0.11 -0.66 -23.60
N VAL A 76 -0.27 -0.24 -22.40
CA VAL A 76 0.35 -0.61 -21.12
C VAL A 76 -0.55 -1.59 -20.39
N ASP A 77 0.07 -2.51 -19.64
CA ASP A 77 -0.54 -3.45 -18.71
C ASP A 77 0.15 -3.22 -17.35
N VAL A 78 -0.56 -2.61 -16.41
CA VAL A 78 -0.04 -2.32 -15.07
C VAL A 78 -0.27 -3.54 -14.20
N GLN A 79 0.82 -4.17 -13.74
CA GLN A 79 0.76 -5.36 -12.89
C GLN A 79 1.13 -5.02 -11.45
N ILE A 80 0.14 -4.96 -10.59
CA ILE A 80 0.30 -4.63 -9.19
C ILE A 80 0.49 -5.90 -8.34
N THR A 81 1.48 -5.84 -7.46
CA THR A 81 1.71 -6.88 -6.44
C THR A 81 1.71 -6.23 -5.08
N SER A 82 0.74 -6.57 -4.25
CA SER A 82 0.55 -6.01 -2.91
C SER A 82 1.01 -6.98 -1.82
N GLY A 83 1.53 -6.43 -0.71
CA GLY A 83 1.97 -7.22 0.45
C GLY A 83 2.58 -6.39 1.56
N GLY A 84 3.25 -7.02 2.51
CA GLY A 84 4.00 -6.30 3.55
C GLY A 84 5.13 -5.47 2.93
N SER A 85 5.26 -4.19 3.30
CA SER A 85 6.24 -3.27 2.70
C SER A 85 7.68 -3.81 2.72
N ALA A 86 8.08 -4.43 3.82
CA ALA A 86 9.43 -5.00 3.94
C ALA A 86 9.62 -6.23 3.02
N ASP A 87 8.56 -7.03 2.81
CA ASP A 87 8.59 -8.17 1.89
C ASP A 87 8.72 -7.69 0.44
N MET A 88 7.95 -6.68 0.05
CA MET A 88 8.03 -6.07 -1.29
C MET A 88 9.43 -5.54 -1.58
N ILE A 89 10.06 -4.88 -0.60
CA ILE A 89 11.46 -4.44 -0.73
C ILE A 89 12.41 -5.62 -0.89
N ARG A 90 12.28 -6.69 -0.09
CA ARG A 90 13.16 -7.87 -0.17
C ARG A 90 13.05 -8.60 -1.49
N ARG A 91 11.89 -8.62 -2.14
CA ARG A 91 11.76 -9.15 -3.50
C ARG A 91 12.68 -8.44 -4.49
N ILE A 92 12.87 -7.14 -4.31
CA ILE A 92 13.80 -6.34 -5.13
C ILE A 92 15.24 -6.52 -4.68
N THR A 93 15.53 -6.40 -3.38
CA THR A 93 16.89 -6.35 -2.85
C THR A 93 17.55 -7.72 -2.77
N ASP A 94 16.83 -8.75 -2.37
CA ASP A 94 17.35 -10.08 -2.05
C ASP A 94 17.09 -11.06 -3.20
N LEU A 95 15.95 -10.94 -3.89
CA LEU A 95 15.57 -11.83 -5.00
C LEU A 95 15.82 -11.21 -6.39
N ASN A 96 16.24 -9.95 -6.46
CA ASN A 96 16.49 -9.20 -7.71
C ASN A 96 15.30 -9.24 -8.69
N GLN A 97 14.06 -9.24 -8.16
CA GLN A 97 12.87 -9.16 -9.00
C GLN A 97 12.77 -7.79 -9.66
N SER A 98 12.39 -7.78 -10.95
CA SER A 98 12.12 -6.51 -11.63
C SER A 98 10.87 -5.85 -11.02
N CYS A 99 11.01 -4.55 -10.76
CA CYS A 99 9.95 -3.70 -10.27
C CYS A 99 10.18 -2.30 -10.86
N ASP A 100 9.15 -1.72 -11.43
CA ASP A 100 9.23 -0.39 -12.06
C ASP A 100 8.89 0.70 -11.04
N VAL A 101 7.88 0.48 -10.18
CA VAL A 101 7.50 1.41 -9.11
C VAL A 101 7.30 0.65 -7.81
N LEU A 102 7.83 1.19 -6.72
CA LEU A 102 7.63 0.67 -5.35
C LEU A 102 6.98 1.73 -4.48
N ALA A 103 5.83 1.39 -3.87
CA ALA A 103 5.12 2.23 -2.90
C ALA A 103 4.94 1.49 -1.57
N VAL A 104 5.39 2.10 -0.46
CA VAL A 104 5.46 1.47 0.87
C VAL A 104 4.70 2.27 1.93
N ALA A 105 4.19 1.59 2.96
CA ALA A 105 3.45 2.20 4.07
C ALA A 105 4.35 2.88 5.14
N ASP A 106 5.66 2.80 4.99
CA ASP A 106 6.65 3.51 5.79
C ASP A 106 7.79 3.97 4.88
N TYR A 107 7.78 5.26 4.54
CA TYR A 107 8.80 5.85 3.66
C TYR A 107 10.23 5.56 4.14
N SER A 108 10.46 5.45 5.46
CA SER A 108 11.79 5.23 6.05
C SER A 108 12.40 3.87 5.69
N LEU A 109 11.59 2.93 5.19
CA LEU A 109 12.08 1.65 4.70
C LEU A 109 12.92 1.80 3.43
N ILE A 110 12.56 2.70 2.53
CA ILE A 110 13.30 2.93 1.28
C ILE A 110 14.72 3.41 1.57
N PRO A 111 14.96 4.50 2.33
CA PRO A 111 16.32 4.87 2.70
C PRO A 111 17.09 3.78 3.44
N SER A 112 16.45 3.10 4.37
CA SER A 112 17.16 2.14 5.24
C SER A 112 17.47 0.80 4.59
N MET A 113 16.66 0.34 3.66
CA MET A 113 16.80 -0.98 3.02
C MET A 113 17.28 -0.91 1.56
N MET A 114 17.17 0.26 0.90
CA MET A 114 17.47 0.36 -0.53
C MET A 114 18.50 1.42 -0.87
N ILE A 115 18.54 2.58 -0.16
CA ILE A 115 19.43 3.69 -0.53
C ILE A 115 20.74 3.63 0.27
N ASN A 116 20.66 3.54 1.60
CA ASN A 116 21.82 3.55 2.51
C ASN A 116 22.38 2.14 2.72
N THR A 117 22.40 1.34 1.66
CA THR A 117 22.90 -0.04 1.65
C THR A 117 24.07 -0.19 0.68
N THR A 118 24.81 -1.29 0.78
CA THR A 118 25.94 -1.58 -0.11
C THR A 118 25.52 -1.76 -1.57
N THR A 119 24.36 -2.38 -1.78
CA THR A 119 23.81 -2.67 -3.12
C THR A 119 23.11 -1.48 -3.76
N LYS A 120 22.64 -0.54 -2.94
CA LYS A 120 21.97 0.71 -3.36
C LYS A 120 20.98 0.51 -4.52
N THR A 121 19.81 -0.06 -4.21
CA THR A 121 18.77 -0.41 -5.19
C THR A 121 17.75 0.70 -5.46
N ALA A 122 17.84 1.85 -4.79
CA ALA A 122 17.11 3.08 -5.08
C ALA A 122 17.99 4.30 -4.81
N ASP A 123 17.60 5.48 -5.30
CA ASP A 123 18.36 6.73 -5.13
C ASP A 123 17.61 7.82 -4.37
N TRP A 124 16.27 7.73 -4.28
CA TRP A 124 15.39 8.74 -3.70
C TRP A 124 14.11 8.12 -3.14
N VAL A 125 13.37 8.88 -2.38
CA VAL A 125 11.99 8.59 -1.94
C VAL A 125 11.19 9.88 -1.96
N ILE A 126 9.91 9.79 -2.36
CA ILE A 126 8.90 10.85 -2.25
C ILE A 126 7.83 10.40 -1.26
N GLU A 127 7.53 11.23 -0.27
CA GLU A 127 6.43 11.06 0.67
C GLU A 127 5.16 11.66 0.04
N PHE A 128 4.07 10.90 -0.07
CA PHE A 128 2.91 11.31 -0.86
C PHE A 128 1.57 11.24 -0.13
N ALA A 129 1.46 10.44 0.92
CA ALA A 129 0.25 10.29 1.71
C ALA A 129 0.54 9.95 3.17
N LYS A 130 -0.46 10.09 4.04
CA LYS A 130 -0.44 9.73 5.46
C LYS A 130 -1.58 8.77 5.80
N ASN A 131 -1.48 8.21 7.01
CA ASN A 131 -2.53 7.36 7.57
C ASN A 131 -2.53 7.44 9.10
N SER A 132 -3.50 6.77 9.73
CA SER A 132 -3.54 6.60 11.19
C SER A 132 -3.74 5.13 11.58
N MET A 133 -3.35 4.78 12.80
CA MET A 133 -3.70 3.50 13.41
C MET A 133 -5.04 3.61 14.12
N ILE A 134 -5.92 2.62 13.88
CA ILE A 134 -7.24 2.49 14.49
C ILE A 134 -7.45 1.07 15.02
N ILE A 135 -8.58 0.85 15.66
CA ILE A 135 -9.06 -0.49 16.01
C ILE A 135 -10.36 -0.76 15.23
N ALA A 136 -10.29 -1.65 14.25
CA ALA A 136 -11.44 -2.07 13.47
C ALA A 136 -12.23 -3.17 14.21
N TYR A 137 -13.54 -3.22 13.97
CA TYR A 137 -14.47 -4.22 14.48
C TYR A 137 -15.67 -4.40 13.52
N THR A 138 -16.51 -5.40 13.76
CA THR A 138 -17.74 -5.65 12.97
C THR A 138 -18.98 -5.73 13.86
N ASN A 139 -20.14 -5.89 13.23
CA ASN A 139 -21.38 -6.16 13.95
C ASN A 139 -21.38 -7.50 14.73
N GLN A 140 -20.43 -8.40 14.45
CA GLN A 140 -20.27 -9.67 15.14
C GLN A 140 -19.30 -9.57 16.33
N SER A 141 -18.51 -8.48 16.43
CA SER A 141 -17.51 -8.29 17.49
C SER A 141 -18.16 -8.20 18.87
N LYS A 142 -17.62 -8.94 19.80
CA LYS A 142 -18.09 -8.94 21.18
C LYS A 142 -17.84 -7.58 21.82
N HIS A 143 -18.77 -7.15 22.65
CA HIS A 143 -18.71 -5.85 23.35
C HIS A 143 -18.62 -4.62 22.42
N ARG A 144 -19.02 -4.74 21.16
CA ARG A 144 -18.95 -3.63 20.17
C ARG A 144 -19.74 -2.38 20.55
N THR A 145 -20.75 -2.51 21.38
CA THR A 145 -21.57 -1.38 21.88
C THR A 145 -20.98 -0.71 23.12
N GLU A 146 -19.98 -1.32 23.73
CA GLU A 146 -19.32 -0.81 24.94
C GLU A 146 -17.99 -0.13 24.61
N ILE A 147 -17.28 -0.61 23.58
CA ILE A 147 -15.93 -0.18 23.22
C ILE A 147 -15.90 1.25 22.67
N ASN A 148 -14.91 2.02 23.07
CA ASN A 148 -14.64 3.36 22.58
C ASN A 148 -13.16 3.73 22.77
N SER A 149 -12.76 4.95 22.36
CA SER A 149 -11.37 5.42 22.45
C SER A 149 -10.80 5.48 23.87
N SER A 150 -11.63 5.49 24.91
CA SER A 150 -11.16 5.59 26.31
C SER A 150 -11.07 4.25 27.03
N ASN A 151 -11.69 3.17 26.52
CA ASN A 151 -11.78 1.89 27.22
C ASN A 151 -11.40 0.66 26.39
N TRP A 152 -10.91 0.86 25.15
CA TRP A 152 -10.59 -0.26 24.26
C TRP A 152 -9.65 -1.29 24.90
N MET A 153 -8.69 -0.86 25.72
CA MET A 153 -7.77 -1.76 26.41
C MET A 153 -8.48 -2.68 27.38
N ASP A 154 -9.51 -2.20 28.08
CA ASP A 154 -10.31 -3.00 29.04
C ASP A 154 -11.18 -4.01 28.29
N ILE A 155 -11.73 -3.62 27.16
CA ILE A 155 -12.49 -4.54 26.28
C ILE A 155 -11.57 -5.63 25.72
N LEU A 156 -10.38 -5.25 25.21
CA LEU A 156 -9.44 -6.23 24.70
C LEU A 156 -8.88 -7.17 25.79
N ARG A 157 -8.88 -6.80 27.06
CA ARG A 157 -8.52 -7.65 28.20
C ARG A 157 -9.55 -8.73 28.52
N LYS A 158 -10.82 -8.53 28.15
CA LYS A 158 -11.89 -9.51 28.47
C LYS A 158 -11.54 -10.89 27.91
N PRO A 159 -11.71 -11.98 28.68
CA PRO A 159 -11.22 -13.31 28.30
C PRO A 159 -11.90 -13.90 27.06
N ASP A 160 -13.10 -13.46 26.75
CA ASP A 160 -13.89 -13.88 25.59
C ASP A 160 -13.62 -13.07 24.33
N VAL A 161 -12.83 -11.98 24.41
CA VAL A 161 -12.47 -11.11 23.28
C VAL A 161 -11.15 -11.57 22.65
N LYS A 162 -11.14 -11.70 21.34
CA LYS A 162 -9.96 -12.03 20.54
C LYS A 162 -9.63 -10.89 19.57
N PHE A 163 -8.36 -10.52 19.48
CA PHE A 163 -7.92 -9.45 18.58
C PHE A 163 -6.72 -9.85 17.73
N GLY A 164 -6.43 -9.06 16.69
CA GLY A 164 -5.35 -9.31 15.75
C GLY A 164 -4.46 -8.09 15.53
N PHE A 165 -3.25 -8.37 15.06
CA PHE A 165 -2.31 -7.42 14.45
C PHE A 165 -1.37 -8.18 13.52
N SER A 166 -0.83 -7.51 12.50
CA SER A 166 0.13 -8.12 11.57
C SER A 166 1.50 -8.36 12.22
N ASN A 167 2.31 -9.24 11.61
CA ASN A 167 3.64 -9.56 12.13
C ASN A 167 4.57 -8.34 12.10
N PRO A 168 5.06 -7.86 13.25
CA PRO A 168 5.93 -6.69 13.30
C PRO A 168 7.27 -6.84 12.55
N ASN A 169 7.70 -8.05 12.22
CA ASN A 169 8.90 -8.29 11.42
C ASN A 169 8.67 -8.08 9.91
N ASP A 170 7.42 -8.22 9.45
CA ASP A 170 7.09 -8.29 8.03
C ASP A 170 6.33 -7.05 7.56
N ASP A 171 5.50 -6.46 8.45
CA ASP A 171 4.54 -5.44 8.10
C ASP A 171 4.61 -4.21 9.03
N PRO A 172 4.63 -2.97 8.47
CA PRO A 172 4.59 -1.72 9.22
C PRO A 172 3.40 -1.58 10.16
N ALA A 173 2.19 -2.04 9.80
CA ALA A 173 1.03 -2.00 10.69
C ALA A 173 1.28 -2.83 11.96
N GLY A 174 2.00 -3.95 11.84
CA GLY A 174 2.35 -4.81 12.95
C GLY A 174 3.24 -4.13 13.99
N TYR A 175 4.35 -3.52 13.59
CA TYR A 175 5.19 -2.80 14.56
C TYR A 175 4.55 -1.50 15.06
N ARG A 176 3.68 -0.86 14.27
CA ARG A 176 2.90 0.31 14.71
C ARG A 176 1.83 -0.06 15.73
N ALA A 177 1.21 -1.22 15.62
CA ALA A 177 0.33 -1.73 16.67
C ALA A 177 1.05 -1.89 18.02
N GLN A 178 2.31 -2.38 18.01
CA GLN A 178 3.13 -2.44 19.23
C GLN A 178 3.40 -1.03 19.77
N MET A 179 3.72 -0.07 18.88
CA MET A 179 3.98 1.32 19.27
C MET A 179 2.74 1.98 19.89
N VAL A 180 1.56 1.78 19.30
CA VAL A 180 0.28 2.27 19.82
C VAL A 180 0.05 1.75 21.24
N MET A 181 0.19 0.44 21.47
CA MET A 181 -0.05 -0.17 22.78
C MET A 181 0.95 0.32 23.84
N ILE A 182 2.21 0.59 23.47
CA ILE A 182 3.20 1.20 24.39
C ILE A 182 2.89 2.67 24.64
N LEU A 183 2.52 3.46 23.63
CA LEU A 183 2.12 4.86 23.79
C LEU A 183 0.87 4.99 24.67
N ALA A 184 -0.07 4.04 24.52
CA ALA A 184 -1.29 3.97 25.31
C ALA A 184 -1.01 3.82 26.81
N GLN A 185 0.00 3.06 27.21
CA GLN A 185 0.37 2.94 28.62
C GLN A 185 0.62 4.32 29.29
N LYS A 186 1.32 5.20 28.58
CA LYS A 186 1.59 6.55 29.08
C LYS A 186 0.35 7.43 28.99
N TYR A 187 -0.41 7.34 27.90
CA TYR A 187 -1.57 8.19 27.67
C TYR A 187 -2.68 7.92 28.69
N TYR A 188 -3.01 6.65 28.95
CA TYR A 188 -4.04 6.25 29.89
C TYR A 188 -3.53 6.07 31.34
N ASN A 189 -2.22 6.29 31.56
CA ASN A 189 -1.55 6.04 32.84
C ASN A 189 -1.79 4.59 33.37
N ASP A 190 -1.72 3.63 32.46
CA ASP A 190 -1.87 2.21 32.72
C ASP A 190 -0.68 1.43 32.16
N THR A 191 0.24 1.06 33.04
CA THR A 191 1.50 0.43 32.66
C THR A 191 1.38 -1.05 32.28
N THR A 192 0.21 -1.66 32.49
CA THR A 192 -0.02 -3.09 32.24
C THR A 192 -0.59 -3.39 30.85
N ILE A 193 -0.99 -2.37 30.06
CA ILE A 193 -1.64 -2.57 28.74
C ILE A 193 -0.82 -3.52 27.86
N TYR A 194 0.47 -3.28 27.73
CA TYR A 194 1.32 -4.08 26.84
C TYR A 194 1.57 -5.50 27.38
N GLU A 195 1.73 -5.63 28.69
CA GLU A 195 1.88 -6.93 29.36
C GLU A 195 0.62 -7.78 29.14
N ASP A 196 -0.56 -7.22 29.45
CA ASP A 196 -1.83 -7.93 29.40
C ASP A 196 -2.23 -8.32 27.97
N LEU A 197 -1.99 -7.42 27.00
CA LEU A 197 -2.44 -7.65 25.63
C LEU A 197 -1.40 -8.44 24.79
N VAL A 198 -0.10 -8.22 24.99
CA VAL A 198 0.93 -8.75 24.11
C VAL A 198 1.81 -9.78 24.83
N MET A 199 2.46 -9.40 25.94
CA MET A 199 3.46 -10.27 26.57
C MET A 199 2.84 -11.58 27.11
N ASN A 200 1.66 -11.52 27.73
CA ASN A 200 0.96 -12.69 28.23
C ASN A 200 0.38 -13.60 27.12
N ASN A 201 0.36 -13.14 25.87
CA ASN A 201 -0.29 -13.84 24.76
C ASN A 201 0.65 -14.21 23.60
N THR A 202 1.89 -13.76 23.65
CA THR A 202 2.93 -14.03 22.61
C THR A 202 4.28 -14.27 23.23
N ASN A 203 5.27 -14.65 22.41
CA ASN A 203 6.67 -14.73 22.85
C ASN A 203 7.43 -13.39 22.74
N ILE A 204 6.74 -12.25 22.59
CA ILE A 204 7.33 -10.92 22.68
C ILE A 204 7.49 -10.57 24.16
N GLN A 205 8.67 -10.84 24.71
CA GLN A 205 8.95 -10.69 26.16
C GLN A 205 9.98 -9.61 26.49
N ASN A 206 10.71 -9.13 25.47
CA ASN A 206 11.82 -8.22 25.70
C ASN A 206 11.37 -6.77 25.49
N VAL A 207 10.91 -6.15 26.57
CA VAL A 207 10.49 -4.75 26.64
C VAL A 207 11.34 -4.03 27.70
N ALA A 208 12.00 -2.94 27.31
CA ALA A 208 12.86 -2.20 28.21
C ALA A 208 12.66 -0.69 28.06
N THR A 209 12.58 0.01 29.19
CA THR A 209 12.51 1.48 29.22
C THR A 209 13.82 2.05 29.77
N VAL A 210 14.52 2.84 28.96
CA VAL A 210 15.77 3.50 29.32
C VAL A 210 15.65 4.99 29.00
N ASN A 211 15.91 5.85 29.97
CA ASN A 211 15.84 7.31 29.83
C ASN A 211 14.49 7.78 29.19
N GLY A 212 13.37 7.20 29.61
CA GLY A 212 12.04 7.54 29.13
C GLY A 212 11.73 7.10 27.69
N THR A 213 12.58 6.26 27.11
CA THR A 213 12.35 5.62 25.80
C THR A 213 12.12 4.12 26.02
N THR A 214 10.97 3.63 25.58
CA THR A 214 10.61 2.20 25.63
C THR A 214 10.98 1.52 24.32
N THR A 215 11.70 0.41 24.39
CA THR A 215 12.06 -0.42 23.23
C THR A 215 11.46 -1.78 23.38
N VAL A 216 10.69 -2.20 22.37
CA VAL A 216 10.15 -3.56 22.21
C VAL A 216 11.05 -4.33 21.25
N LYS A 217 11.50 -5.52 21.64
CA LYS A 217 12.28 -6.42 20.77
C LYS A 217 11.38 -7.56 20.27
N ILE A 218 11.18 -7.61 18.96
CA ILE A 218 10.43 -8.69 18.31
C ILE A 218 11.35 -9.90 18.09
N PRO A 219 10.97 -11.09 18.56
CA PRO A 219 11.77 -12.31 18.31
C PRO A 219 11.77 -12.64 16.82
N THR A 220 12.87 -13.22 16.32
CA THR A 220 13.02 -13.65 14.91
C THR A 220 11.91 -14.62 14.51
N SER A 221 11.57 -15.57 15.38
CA SER A 221 10.42 -16.45 15.22
C SER A 221 9.32 -16.01 16.18
N LEU A 222 8.40 -15.21 15.67
CA LEU A 222 7.25 -14.73 16.44
C LEU A 222 6.21 -15.85 16.56
N THR A 223 5.78 -16.11 17.79
CA THR A 223 4.74 -17.12 18.09
C THR A 223 3.66 -16.56 19.01
N VAL A 224 2.43 -16.99 18.78
CA VAL A 224 1.28 -16.72 19.66
C VAL A 224 1.21 -17.85 20.68
N THR A 225 1.27 -17.51 21.96
CA THR A 225 1.16 -18.47 23.07
C THR A 225 -0.28 -18.70 23.52
N ASN A 226 -1.16 -17.71 23.26
CA ASN A 226 -2.59 -17.79 23.55
C ASN A 226 -3.42 -17.50 22.28
N THR A 227 -3.68 -18.52 21.49
CA THR A 227 -4.43 -18.44 20.23
C THR A 227 -5.92 -18.10 20.40
N ASN A 228 -6.46 -18.21 21.62
CA ASN A 228 -7.83 -17.75 21.93
C ASN A 228 -7.89 -16.23 22.11
N LYS A 229 -6.75 -15.59 22.31
CA LYS A 229 -6.66 -14.14 22.60
C LYS A 229 -6.10 -13.32 21.44
N VAL A 230 -5.06 -13.83 20.79
CA VAL A 230 -4.35 -13.08 19.74
C VAL A 230 -4.28 -13.89 18.45
N MET A 231 -4.42 -13.21 17.33
CA MET A 231 -4.14 -13.72 15.98
C MET A 231 -3.11 -12.82 15.30
N ILE A 232 -2.07 -13.43 14.72
CA ILE A 232 -1.04 -12.73 13.94
C ILE A 232 -0.98 -13.34 12.54
N ARG A 233 -0.84 -12.48 11.51
CA ARG A 233 -0.59 -12.85 10.11
C ARG A 233 0.55 -11.99 9.56
N SER A 234 1.10 -12.35 8.41
CA SER A 234 2.24 -11.64 7.80
C SER A 234 1.89 -10.21 7.39
N ALA A 235 0.66 -9.97 6.90
CA ALA A 235 0.17 -8.65 6.53
C ALA A 235 -1.17 -8.33 7.20
N GLU A 236 -1.48 -7.05 7.33
CA GLU A 236 -2.74 -6.59 7.93
C GLU A 236 -3.97 -7.02 7.12
N VAL A 237 -3.86 -6.99 5.79
CA VAL A 237 -4.95 -7.37 4.88
C VAL A 237 -5.38 -8.83 5.04
N ASP A 238 -4.47 -9.72 5.47
CA ASP A 238 -4.79 -11.12 5.76
C ASP A 238 -5.71 -11.26 7.00
N LEU A 239 -5.79 -10.24 7.83
CA LEU A 239 -6.60 -10.22 9.06
C LEU A 239 -7.99 -9.62 8.86
N THR A 240 -8.22 -8.86 7.78
CA THR A 240 -9.55 -8.31 7.47
C THR A 240 -10.59 -9.40 7.29
N SER A 241 -10.26 -10.45 6.52
CA SER A 241 -11.14 -11.61 6.35
C SER A 241 -11.40 -12.37 7.66
N ALA A 242 -10.41 -12.41 8.57
CA ALA A 242 -10.60 -13.01 9.90
C ALA A 242 -11.53 -12.17 10.78
N LEU A 243 -11.50 -10.85 10.65
CA LEU A 243 -12.42 -9.93 11.33
C LEU A 243 -13.85 -10.06 10.76
N GLU A 244 -14.00 -10.07 9.45
CA GLU A 244 -15.28 -10.18 8.75
C GLU A 244 -15.98 -11.53 9.03
N SER A 245 -15.22 -12.61 9.14
CA SER A 245 -15.73 -13.95 9.49
C SER A 245 -16.01 -14.13 10.99
N GLY A 246 -15.72 -13.12 11.83
CA GLY A 246 -15.83 -13.22 13.29
C GLY A 246 -14.80 -14.16 13.94
N SER A 247 -13.72 -14.51 13.24
CA SER A 247 -12.61 -15.29 13.80
C SER A 247 -11.77 -14.49 14.80
N ILE A 248 -11.82 -13.16 14.70
CA ILE A 248 -11.36 -12.17 15.68
C ILE A 248 -12.43 -11.12 15.89
N ASP A 249 -12.44 -10.46 17.05
CA ASP A 249 -13.39 -9.42 17.39
C ASP A 249 -12.85 -8.02 17.02
N TYR A 250 -11.53 -7.81 17.13
CA TYR A 250 -10.89 -6.51 16.92
C TYR A 250 -9.58 -6.65 16.17
N LEU A 251 -9.22 -5.61 15.39
CA LEU A 251 -8.02 -5.60 14.59
C LEU A 251 -7.32 -4.24 14.68
N PHE A 252 -6.03 -4.23 15.06
CA PHE A 252 -5.18 -3.05 14.87
C PHE A 252 -4.77 -2.97 13.41
N ILE A 253 -5.21 -1.91 12.73
CA ILE A 253 -5.04 -1.74 11.29
C ILE A 253 -4.97 -0.24 10.95
N TYR A 254 -4.62 0.08 9.72
CA TYR A 254 -4.70 1.44 9.20
C TYR A 254 -6.14 1.87 8.97
N GLU A 255 -6.43 3.15 9.23
CA GLU A 255 -7.74 3.75 9.02
C GLU A 255 -8.24 3.57 7.58
N SER A 256 -7.38 3.82 6.59
CA SER A 256 -7.73 3.65 5.17
C SER A 256 -8.21 2.23 4.84
N VAL A 257 -7.61 1.19 5.44
CA VAL A 257 -8.03 -0.18 5.22
C VAL A 257 -9.41 -0.44 5.84
N ALA A 258 -9.65 0.03 7.06
CA ALA A 258 -10.96 -0.13 7.71
C ALA A 258 -12.06 0.67 7.00
N PHE A 259 -11.74 1.87 6.52
CA PHE A 259 -12.65 2.73 5.76
C PHE A 259 -13.21 2.03 4.52
N ARG A 260 -12.38 1.33 3.77
CA ARG A 260 -12.78 0.55 2.59
C ARG A 260 -13.80 -0.54 2.89
N HIS A 261 -13.63 -1.20 4.03
CA HIS A 261 -14.48 -2.31 4.46
C HIS A 261 -15.75 -1.87 5.20
N GLU A 262 -16.06 -0.56 5.24
CA GLU A 262 -17.30 -0.06 5.85
C GLU A 262 -18.56 -0.60 5.15
N SER A 263 -18.53 -0.74 3.82
CA SER A 263 -19.62 -1.35 3.03
C SER A 263 -19.83 -2.83 3.38
N SER A 264 -18.76 -3.54 3.75
CA SER A 264 -18.78 -4.93 4.23
C SER A 264 -19.17 -5.05 5.71
N GLY A 265 -19.52 -3.95 6.37
CA GLY A 265 -19.97 -3.92 7.76
C GLY A 265 -18.85 -3.74 8.79
N GLN A 266 -17.63 -3.45 8.38
CA GLN A 266 -16.58 -3.01 9.29
C GLN A 266 -16.91 -1.62 9.86
N ARG A 267 -16.45 -1.39 11.07
CA ARG A 267 -16.48 -0.11 11.79
C ARG A 267 -15.16 0.01 12.50
N PHE A 268 -14.80 1.21 12.94
CA PHE A 268 -13.56 1.39 13.68
C PHE A 268 -13.72 2.42 14.82
N ILE A 269 -12.76 2.36 15.72
CA ILE A 269 -12.57 3.31 16.80
C ILE A 269 -11.33 4.11 16.49
N GLU A 270 -11.50 5.40 16.33
CA GLU A 270 -10.39 6.33 16.24
C GLU A 270 -9.65 6.37 17.59
N LEU A 271 -8.35 6.25 17.54
CA LEU A 271 -7.50 6.37 18.72
C LEU A 271 -7.08 7.84 18.94
N PRO A 272 -6.82 8.25 20.18
CA PRO A 272 -6.31 9.59 20.47
C PRO A 272 -5.07 9.94 19.64
N ARG A 273 -4.97 11.19 19.21
CA ARG A 273 -3.88 11.68 18.34
C ARG A 273 -2.49 11.48 18.94
N GLU A 274 -2.39 11.43 20.26
CA GLU A 274 -1.17 11.16 21.03
C GLU A 274 -0.64 9.74 20.81
N ILE A 275 -1.46 8.81 20.28
CA ILE A 275 -1.11 7.39 20.14
C ILE A 275 -1.37 6.81 18.76
N ASN A 276 -2.20 7.45 17.90
CA ASN A 276 -2.61 6.91 16.60
C ASN A 276 -1.57 7.05 15.48
N LEU A 277 -0.46 7.72 15.73
CA LEU A 277 0.66 7.93 14.81
C LEU A 277 0.32 8.74 13.54
N ASN A 278 -0.72 9.58 13.56
CA ASN A 278 -1.02 10.46 12.42
C ASN A 278 -0.37 11.85 12.57
N ASP A 279 -0.42 12.41 13.77
CA ASP A 279 -0.17 13.83 14.01
C ASP A 279 1.31 14.15 14.27
N THR A 280 1.90 14.94 13.38
CA THR A 280 3.29 15.38 13.49
C THR A 280 3.58 16.24 14.74
N THR A 281 2.55 16.88 15.33
CA THR A 281 2.72 17.68 16.58
C THR A 281 3.11 16.81 17.78
N PHE A 282 2.78 15.51 17.73
CA PHE A 282 3.15 14.52 18.77
C PHE A 282 4.44 13.75 18.46
N SER A 283 5.19 14.11 17.42
CA SER A 283 6.41 13.41 16.99
C SER A 283 7.42 13.19 18.10
N ALA A 284 7.58 14.18 19.02
CA ALA A 284 8.47 14.03 20.18
C ALA A 284 7.99 13.00 21.19
N GLY A 285 6.67 12.83 21.32
CA GLY A 285 6.01 11.80 22.13
C GLY A 285 6.18 10.42 21.49
N TYR A 286 5.86 10.29 20.21
CA TYR A 286 6.02 9.06 19.43
C TYR A 286 7.46 8.54 19.49
N ALA A 287 8.44 9.43 19.31
CA ALA A 287 9.86 9.09 19.31
C ALA A 287 10.38 8.44 20.61
N LYS A 288 9.57 8.43 21.69
CA LYS A 288 9.84 7.70 22.93
C LYS A 288 9.55 6.21 22.87
N VAL A 289 9.06 5.73 21.74
CA VAL A 289 8.82 4.31 21.50
C VAL A 289 9.64 3.81 20.32
N LYS A 290 10.26 2.65 20.48
CA LYS A 290 11.03 1.98 19.45
C LYS A 290 10.62 0.51 19.37
N VAL A 291 10.62 -0.03 18.17
CA VAL A 291 10.47 -1.46 17.93
C VAL A 291 11.71 -1.96 17.21
N THR A 292 12.37 -2.93 17.79
CA THR A 292 13.50 -3.61 17.19
C THR A 292 13.00 -4.92 16.57
N GLN A 293 13.12 -5.03 15.26
CA GLN A 293 12.68 -6.18 14.46
C GLN A 293 13.88 -6.83 13.78
N PHE A 294 13.74 -8.08 13.39
CA PHE A 294 14.74 -8.77 12.61
C PHE A 294 14.39 -8.64 11.13
N ALA A 295 15.24 -7.95 10.35
CA ALA A 295 15.02 -7.73 8.91
C ALA A 295 15.06 -9.03 8.08
N ASP A 296 15.56 -10.14 8.69
CA ASP A 296 15.68 -11.44 8.06
C ASP A 296 15.42 -12.52 9.13
N ASN A 297 14.34 -13.26 8.97
CA ASN A 297 13.97 -14.36 9.89
C ASN A 297 14.99 -15.51 9.88
N THR A 298 15.89 -15.58 8.89
CA THR A 298 16.95 -16.59 8.80
C THR A 298 18.27 -16.11 9.40
N ASN A 299 18.42 -14.80 9.67
CA ASN A 299 19.66 -14.21 10.18
C ASN A 299 19.41 -13.21 11.32
N ALA A 300 19.42 -13.72 12.54
CA ALA A 300 19.21 -12.95 13.78
C ALA A 300 20.22 -11.79 14.02
N SER A 301 21.31 -11.70 13.24
CA SER A 301 22.26 -10.59 13.30
C SER A 301 21.81 -9.36 12.52
N LYS A 302 20.86 -9.49 11.59
CA LYS A 302 20.27 -8.38 10.84
C LYS A 302 19.10 -7.75 11.62
N VAL A 303 19.42 -6.93 12.61
CA VAL A 303 18.45 -6.25 13.46
C VAL A 303 18.18 -4.86 12.94
N LYS A 304 16.91 -4.49 12.80
CA LYS A 304 16.47 -3.13 12.48
C LYS A 304 15.67 -2.54 13.63
N THR A 305 15.97 -1.32 14.04
CA THR A 305 15.20 -0.58 15.05
C THR A 305 14.43 0.55 14.36
N VAL A 306 13.11 0.50 14.46
CA VAL A 306 12.20 1.54 13.97
C VAL A 306 11.77 2.40 15.17
N LYS A 307 11.93 3.70 15.04
CA LYS A 307 11.43 4.70 16.00
C LYS A 307 10.01 5.12 15.59
N ALA A 308 9.09 5.18 16.54
CA ALA A 308 7.76 5.63 16.25
C ALA A 308 7.74 7.08 15.72
N SER A 309 7.01 7.29 14.66
CA SER A 309 6.80 8.55 13.96
C SER A 309 5.41 8.55 13.32
N SER A 310 5.00 9.68 12.75
CA SER A 310 3.79 9.74 11.96
C SER A 310 3.85 8.76 10.78
N ILE A 311 2.70 8.20 10.42
CA ILE A 311 2.57 7.25 9.31
C ILE A 311 2.60 8.02 8.00
N VAL A 312 3.63 7.75 7.20
CA VAL A 312 3.86 8.43 5.93
C VAL A 312 4.23 7.39 4.88
N TYR A 313 3.47 7.37 3.78
CA TYR A 313 3.74 6.54 2.64
C TYR A 313 4.86 7.10 1.78
N GLY A 314 5.72 6.23 1.29
CA GLY A 314 6.82 6.58 0.40
C GLY A 314 6.75 5.84 -0.93
N ILE A 315 7.12 6.53 -2.02
CA ILE A 315 7.20 5.97 -3.37
C ILE A 315 8.58 6.21 -3.97
N THR A 316 9.06 5.25 -4.77
CA THR A 316 10.33 5.35 -5.50
C THR A 316 10.32 4.50 -6.76
N ILE A 317 11.29 4.73 -7.65
CA ILE A 317 11.61 3.86 -8.78
C ILE A 317 12.87 3.07 -8.42
N PRO A 318 12.79 1.74 -8.28
CA PRO A 318 13.96 0.90 -8.02
C PRO A 318 14.90 0.83 -9.23
N LYS A 319 16.18 0.48 -9.01
CA LYS A 319 17.15 0.28 -10.11
C LYS A 319 16.91 -0.98 -10.95
N THR A 320 15.97 -1.81 -10.55
CA THR A 320 15.50 -2.97 -11.31
C THR A 320 14.43 -2.61 -12.35
N VAL A 321 14.12 -1.32 -12.49
CA VAL A 321 13.16 -0.77 -13.45
C VAL A 321 13.46 -1.23 -14.88
N GLN A 322 12.41 -1.60 -15.62
CA GLN A 322 12.49 -1.99 -17.02
C GLN A 322 12.00 -0.88 -17.97
N ASN A 323 11.00 -0.09 -17.51
CA ASN A 323 10.36 0.96 -18.29
C ASN A 323 10.41 2.28 -17.52
N ILE A 324 11.57 2.94 -17.54
CA ILE A 324 11.82 4.14 -16.71
C ILE A 324 10.86 5.28 -17.04
N ASP A 325 10.55 5.54 -18.31
CA ASP A 325 9.67 6.63 -18.72
C ASP A 325 8.24 6.42 -18.21
N LEU A 326 7.71 5.20 -18.38
CA LEU A 326 6.38 4.84 -17.85
C LEU A 326 6.35 4.86 -16.30
N ALA A 327 7.44 4.43 -15.66
CA ALA A 327 7.55 4.49 -14.21
C ALA A 327 7.52 5.93 -13.68
N GLU A 328 8.22 6.87 -14.36
CA GLU A 328 8.20 8.28 -14.03
C GLU A 328 6.82 8.91 -14.24
N GLU A 329 6.12 8.56 -15.33
CA GLU A 329 4.76 9.01 -15.59
C GLU A 329 3.77 8.48 -14.56
N PHE A 330 3.88 7.20 -14.18
CA PHE A 330 3.04 6.61 -13.13
C PHE A 330 3.28 7.28 -11.76
N VAL A 331 4.54 7.45 -11.33
CA VAL A 331 4.85 8.15 -10.08
C VAL A 331 4.34 9.58 -10.11
N LYS A 332 4.50 10.29 -11.24
CA LYS A 332 3.99 11.65 -11.41
C LYS A 332 2.47 11.70 -11.27
N MET A 333 1.73 10.76 -11.84
CA MET A 333 0.28 10.65 -11.64
C MET A 333 -0.07 10.47 -10.17
N VAL A 334 0.59 9.53 -9.46
CA VAL A 334 0.35 9.27 -8.03
C VAL A 334 0.49 10.52 -7.16
N ILE A 335 1.51 11.37 -7.43
CA ILE A 335 1.85 12.52 -6.57
C ILE A 335 1.17 13.84 -7.00
N THR A 336 0.41 13.86 -8.09
CA THR A 336 -0.34 15.04 -8.58
C THR A 336 -1.83 14.95 -8.26
N GLU A 337 -2.61 15.91 -8.70
CA GLU A 337 -4.02 16.09 -8.33
C GLU A 337 -4.86 14.81 -8.54
N GLU A 338 -4.65 14.11 -9.65
CA GLU A 338 -5.38 12.90 -10.00
C GLU A 338 -5.13 11.77 -8.99
N GLY A 339 -3.87 11.42 -8.74
CA GLY A 339 -3.52 10.39 -7.77
C GLY A 339 -3.84 10.80 -6.33
N GLN A 340 -3.69 12.07 -5.98
CA GLN A 340 -4.09 12.59 -4.67
C GLN A 340 -5.61 12.48 -4.45
N HIS A 341 -6.42 12.67 -5.50
CA HIS A 341 -7.86 12.42 -5.42
C HIS A 341 -8.16 10.95 -5.14
N VAL A 342 -7.52 10.05 -5.87
CA VAL A 342 -7.65 8.58 -5.64
C VAL A 342 -7.27 8.20 -4.22
N MET A 343 -6.14 8.71 -3.72
CA MET A 343 -5.70 8.44 -2.34
C MET A 343 -6.72 8.93 -1.31
N LEU A 344 -7.29 10.13 -1.51
CA LEU A 344 -8.27 10.72 -0.60
C LEU A 344 -9.57 9.90 -0.53
N ILE A 345 -10.12 9.50 -1.68
CA ILE A 345 -11.35 8.67 -1.71
C ILE A 345 -11.11 7.24 -1.21
N ALA A 346 -9.86 6.79 -1.21
CA ALA A 346 -9.45 5.53 -0.58
C ALA A 346 -9.11 5.68 0.93
N GLY A 347 -9.39 6.83 1.54
CA GLY A 347 -9.25 7.06 2.97
C GLY A 347 -7.82 7.39 3.44
N GLN A 348 -6.89 7.73 2.54
CA GLN A 348 -5.57 8.24 2.91
C GLN A 348 -5.56 9.78 2.92
N GLU A 349 -4.85 10.37 3.88
CA GLU A 349 -4.61 11.83 3.93
C GLU A 349 -3.46 12.21 2.99
N ASN A 350 -3.65 13.16 2.11
CA ASN A 350 -2.64 13.58 1.14
C ASN A 350 -1.52 14.42 1.77
N ILE A 351 -0.32 14.31 1.19
CA ILE A 351 0.79 15.26 1.36
C ILE A 351 0.87 16.09 0.06
N ALA A 352 0.42 17.33 0.09
CA ALA A 352 0.36 18.22 -1.08
C ALA A 352 1.06 19.56 -0.81
N PRO A 353 2.09 19.93 -1.60
CA PRO A 353 2.78 19.08 -2.58
C PRO A 353 3.49 17.90 -1.91
N ALA A 354 3.64 16.79 -2.65
CA ALA A 354 4.40 15.63 -2.18
C ALA A 354 5.82 16.03 -1.76
N TYR A 355 6.37 15.38 -0.75
CA TYR A 355 7.61 15.81 -0.10
C TYR A 355 8.78 14.89 -0.42
N ALA A 356 9.83 15.43 -1.03
CA ALA A 356 11.09 14.73 -1.29
C ALA A 356 12.24 15.16 -0.37
N GLY A 357 12.16 16.38 0.18
CA GLY A 357 13.11 16.91 1.16
C GLY A 357 14.58 16.69 0.77
N TYR A 358 15.32 15.95 1.60
CA TYR A 358 16.74 15.64 1.37
C TYR A 358 16.99 14.93 0.04
N TRP A 359 16.03 14.14 -0.47
CA TRP A 359 16.16 13.34 -1.70
C TRP A 359 15.78 14.12 -2.96
N LYS A 360 15.25 15.33 -2.85
CA LYS A 360 14.83 16.16 -4.00
C LYS A 360 15.90 16.31 -5.09
N PRO A 361 17.21 16.46 -4.80
CA PRO A 361 18.24 16.53 -5.83
C PRO A 361 18.33 15.28 -6.71
N GLN A 362 18.00 14.09 -6.17
CA GLN A 362 18.06 12.78 -6.83
C GLN A 362 16.76 12.41 -7.55
N VAL A 363 15.66 13.12 -7.27
CA VAL A 363 14.37 12.92 -7.98
C VAL A 363 14.56 13.24 -9.47
N PRO A 364 13.97 12.45 -10.40
CA PRO A 364 14.00 12.73 -11.83
C PRO A 364 13.55 14.14 -12.19
N ALA A 365 14.15 14.73 -13.23
CA ALA A 365 13.94 16.13 -13.58
C ALA A 365 12.45 16.47 -13.82
N GLY A 366 11.69 15.54 -14.42
CA GLY A 366 10.25 15.73 -14.71
C GLY A 366 9.35 15.82 -13.48
N MET A 367 9.88 15.51 -12.28
CA MET A 367 9.11 15.57 -11.02
C MET A 367 9.67 16.58 -10.01
N LYS A 368 10.87 17.17 -10.24
CA LYS A 368 11.51 18.07 -9.26
C LYS A 368 10.69 19.31 -8.91
N ASP A 369 9.97 19.85 -9.88
CA ASP A 369 9.21 21.10 -9.72
C ASP A 369 7.86 20.88 -9.03
N ILE A 370 7.38 19.62 -8.95
CA ILE A 370 6.10 19.26 -8.35
C ILE A 370 6.23 18.63 -6.94
N VAL A 371 7.45 18.48 -6.44
CA VAL A 371 7.72 18.05 -5.05
C VAL A 371 8.37 19.14 -4.24
N SER A 372 8.12 19.16 -2.91
CA SER A 372 8.73 20.09 -1.95
C SER A 372 10.01 19.56 -1.30
#